data_590432a7bdc1d78e4cc60dcbebd7dba8
#
_entry.id   590432a7bdc1d78e4cc60dcbebd7dba8
#
_cell.length_a   1.000
_cell.length_b   1.000
_cell.length_c   1.000
_cell.angle_alpha   90.00
_cell.angle_beta   90.00
_cell.angle_gamma   90.00
#
_symmetry.space_group_name_H-M   'P 1'
#
loop_
_entity.id
_entity.type
_entity.pdbx_description
1 polymer ?
#
loop_
_entity_poly.entity_id
_entity_poly.type
_entity_poly.pdbx_seq_one_letter_code
_entity_poly.pdbx_strand_id
1 'polypeptide(L)'
;MQGLVAAKPEPEKTDDAVRAVSLYVDSVTSEEVKVAIRTQGEVRPKTEIELIPQVSGRIVAMSDNFNEGAQFAPNSMLLKIDDADYRVALVQAEARVAAAQTALERELATAEIKKEEWRDGRKDQAPTDFALNLTQVAEARANLRSAEAALSKARLDLERTEIKVPFHGRVRERNVGIGQYVSAGMPMGRVFSIDTVE
;
A
#
# COMPACT_ATOMS: atom_id res chain seq x y z
N MET A 1 34.02 -115.15 49.49
CA MET A 1 32.61 -114.75 49.34
C MET A 1 32.49 -113.67 48.32
N GLN A 2 31.79 -113.98 47.32
CA GLN A 2 31.61 -113.27 46.08
C GLN A 2 30.69 -112.10 46.26
N GLY A 3 31.20 -110.96 45.83
CA GLY A 3 30.41 -109.73 45.80
C GLY A 3 29.77 -109.45 44.45
N LEU A 4 28.56 -109.11 44.46
CA LEU A 4 27.74 -108.67 43.31
C LEU A 4 28.28 -107.36 42.75
N VAL A 5 28.71 -107.34 41.50
CA VAL A 5 28.91 -106.11 40.73
C VAL A 5 27.55 -105.78 40.08
N ALA A 6 26.88 -104.82 40.66
CA ALA A 6 25.66 -104.27 40.11
C ALA A 6 25.94 -103.56 38.80
N ALA A 7 25.33 -103.98 37.73
CA ALA A 7 25.34 -103.33 36.46
C ALA A 7 24.69 -101.96 36.59
N LYS A 8 25.45 -100.92 36.32
CA LYS A 8 24.93 -99.55 36.21
C LYS A 8 24.37 -99.38 34.79
N PRO A 9 23.12 -99.00 34.66
CA PRO A 9 22.61 -98.74 33.28
C PRO A 9 23.27 -97.51 32.72
N GLU A 10 23.68 -97.64 31.48
CA GLU A 10 24.20 -96.49 30.73
C GLU A 10 23.13 -95.46 30.57
N PRO A 11 23.41 -94.17 30.66
CA PRO A 11 22.45 -93.10 30.42
C PRO A 11 22.10 -93.11 28.96
N GLU A 12 20.77 -93.20 28.68
CA GLU A 12 20.25 -92.99 27.37
C GLU A 12 20.66 -91.59 26.91
N LYS A 13 21.42 -91.54 25.83
CA LYS A 13 21.62 -90.31 25.05
C LYS A 13 20.34 -89.90 24.48
N THR A 14 19.68 -88.91 25.07
CA THR A 14 18.61 -88.22 24.46
C THR A 14 19.21 -87.39 23.30
N ASP A 15 18.89 -87.82 22.11
CA ASP A 15 19.21 -87.06 20.89
C ASP A 15 18.28 -85.84 20.91
N ASP A 16 18.82 -84.74 21.41
CA ASP A 16 18.08 -83.46 21.33
C ASP A 16 18.02 -83.05 19.86
N ALA A 17 17.06 -83.67 19.19
CA ALA A 17 16.70 -83.27 17.82
C ALA A 17 16.36 -81.80 17.80
N VAL A 18 17.30 -81.00 17.32
CA VAL A 18 17.07 -79.57 17.09
C VAL A 18 15.76 -79.44 16.29
N ARG A 19 14.71 -79.02 17.01
CA ARG A 19 13.45 -78.69 16.34
C ARG A 19 13.71 -77.57 15.33
N ALA A 20 13.66 -77.90 14.05
CA ALA A 20 13.68 -76.91 12.99
C ALA A 20 12.46 -75.98 13.17
N VAL A 21 12.74 -74.70 13.43
CA VAL A 21 11.71 -73.67 13.47
C VAL A 21 11.28 -73.40 12.05
N SER A 22 10.03 -73.65 11.78
CA SER A 22 9.43 -73.25 10.47
C SER A 22 9.26 -71.71 10.45
N LEU A 23 10.03 -71.04 9.66
CA LEU A 23 9.93 -69.63 9.40
C LEU A 23 9.25 -69.42 8.03
N TYR A 24 8.26 -68.58 8.00
CA TYR A 24 7.73 -68.09 6.74
C TYR A 24 8.70 -67.01 6.26
N VAL A 25 9.30 -67.23 5.13
CA VAL A 25 10.18 -66.28 4.46
C VAL A 25 9.57 -65.94 3.11
N ASP A 26 9.58 -64.65 2.84
CA ASP A 26 9.18 -64.14 1.54
C ASP A 26 10.40 -63.55 0.83
N SER A 27 10.38 -63.56 -0.48
CA SER A 27 11.45 -62.97 -1.25
C SER A 27 11.33 -61.47 -1.34
N VAL A 28 12.35 -60.74 -0.90
CA VAL A 28 12.41 -59.27 -1.00
C VAL A 28 12.78 -58.95 -2.47
N THR A 29 11.87 -58.30 -3.13
CA THR A 29 12.13 -57.71 -4.46
C THR A 29 12.33 -56.20 -4.29
N SER A 30 13.43 -55.70 -4.88
CA SER A 30 13.66 -54.24 -4.94
C SER A 30 12.94 -53.70 -6.18
N GLU A 31 11.92 -52.90 -5.97
CA GLU A 31 11.13 -52.30 -7.04
C GLU A 31 11.19 -50.81 -6.94
N GLU A 32 11.39 -50.10 -8.04
CA GLU A 32 11.40 -48.66 -8.12
C GLU A 32 9.95 -48.15 -8.11
N VAL A 33 9.51 -47.70 -6.95
CA VAL A 33 8.14 -47.17 -6.74
C VAL A 33 8.14 -45.66 -6.94
N LYS A 34 7.44 -45.19 -7.96
CA LYS A 34 7.16 -43.76 -8.16
C LYS A 34 6.05 -43.33 -7.21
N VAL A 35 6.42 -42.61 -6.15
CA VAL A 35 5.47 -42.01 -5.23
C VAL A 35 4.92 -40.75 -5.86
N ALA A 36 3.65 -40.76 -6.27
CA ALA A 36 2.94 -39.57 -6.73
C ALA A 36 2.27 -38.88 -5.53
N ILE A 37 2.78 -37.70 -5.17
CA ILE A 37 2.17 -36.85 -4.14
C ILE A 37 1.20 -35.88 -4.84
N ARG A 38 -0.08 -35.97 -4.54
CA ARG A 38 -1.08 -35.00 -4.99
C ARG A 38 -1.22 -33.94 -3.93
N THR A 39 -0.92 -32.69 -4.29
CA THR A 39 -1.11 -31.52 -3.42
C THR A 39 -2.15 -30.60 -4.01
N GLN A 40 -2.84 -29.87 -3.18
CA GLN A 40 -3.75 -28.80 -3.56
C GLN A 40 -3.18 -27.48 -3.03
N GLY A 41 -3.32 -26.41 -3.81
CA GLY A 41 -2.92 -25.07 -3.45
C GLY A 41 -3.94 -24.08 -3.99
N GLU A 42 -4.13 -22.97 -3.28
CA GLU A 42 -4.93 -21.84 -3.74
C GLU A 42 -3.98 -20.81 -4.33
N VAL A 43 -4.25 -20.37 -5.54
CA VAL A 43 -3.51 -19.29 -6.19
C VAL A 43 -4.12 -17.97 -5.78
N ARG A 44 -3.33 -17.11 -5.14
CA ARG A 44 -3.76 -15.79 -4.70
C ARG A 44 -2.99 -14.69 -5.41
N PRO A 45 -3.63 -13.54 -5.69
CA PRO A 45 -2.91 -12.39 -6.23
C PRO A 45 -1.96 -11.85 -5.16
N LYS A 46 -0.73 -11.52 -5.53
CA LYS A 46 0.25 -10.92 -4.62
C LYS A 46 -0.18 -9.57 -4.07
N THR A 47 -0.91 -8.79 -4.87
CA THR A 47 -1.38 -7.46 -4.50
C THR A 47 -2.90 -7.41 -4.66
N GLU A 48 -3.59 -7.22 -3.56
CA GLU A 48 -5.03 -6.96 -3.51
C GLU A 48 -5.26 -5.73 -2.63
N ILE A 49 -6.03 -4.75 -3.12
CA ILE A 49 -6.30 -3.50 -2.41
C ILE A 49 -7.79 -3.16 -2.44
N GLU A 50 -8.25 -2.52 -1.39
CA GLU A 50 -9.55 -1.84 -1.37
C GLU A 50 -9.39 -0.43 -1.95
N LEU A 51 -10.29 -0.07 -2.88
CA LEU A 51 -10.36 1.29 -3.41
C LEU A 51 -11.13 2.16 -2.44
N ILE A 52 -10.40 3.06 -1.77
CA ILE A 52 -10.95 3.98 -0.77
C ILE A 52 -10.73 5.41 -1.26
N PRO A 53 -11.80 6.22 -1.42
CA PRO A 53 -11.65 7.61 -1.85
C PRO A 53 -11.04 8.44 -0.72
N GLN A 54 -10.21 9.40 -1.09
CA GLN A 54 -9.60 10.35 -0.16
C GLN A 54 -10.39 11.66 -0.06
N VAL A 55 -11.38 11.84 -0.95
CA VAL A 55 -12.29 12.99 -1.02
C VAL A 55 -13.73 12.49 -1.09
N SER A 56 -14.67 13.33 -0.71
CA SER A 56 -16.10 12.99 -0.68
C SER A 56 -16.84 13.63 -1.83
N GLY A 57 -17.88 12.99 -2.34
CA GLY A 57 -18.73 13.55 -3.39
C GLY A 57 -19.57 12.49 -4.08
N ARG A 58 -20.31 12.91 -5.10
CA ARG A 58 -21.14 12.02 -5.90
C ARG A 58 -20.30 11.41 -7.03
N ILE A 59 -20.48 10.13 -7.32
CA ILE A 59 -19.88 9.49 -8.49
C ILE A 59 -20.62 9.97 -9.75
N VAL A 60 -19.92 10.67 -10.64
CA VAL A 60 -20.45 11.21 -11.87
C VAL A 60 -20.07 10.40 -13.10
N ALA A 61 -18.98 9.68 -13.06
CA ALA A 61 -18.55 8.80 -14.13
C ALA A 61 -17.92 7.53 -13.58
N MET A 62 -18.10 6.43 -14.30
CA MET A 62 -17.51 5.14 -14.02
C MET A 62 -17.07 4.51 -15.34
N SER A 63 -15.85 4.00 -15.37
CA SER A 63 -15.35 3.28 -16.54
C SER A 63 -16.02 1.91 -16.67
N ASP A 64 -16.24 1.45 -17.89
CA ASP A 64 -16.68 0.08 -18.15
C ASP A 64 -15.69 -0.96 -17.62
N ASN A 65 -14.44 -0.56 -17.45
CA ASN A 65 -13.39 -1.38 -16.86
C ASN A 65 -13.50 -1.52 -15.32
N PHE A 66 -14.44 -0.85 -14.67
CA PHE A 66 -14.72 -0.99 -13.23
C PHE A 66 -15.93 -1.89 -12.95
N ASN A 67 -16.23 -2.84 -13.81
CA ASN A 67 -17.19 -3.91 -13.54
C ASN A 67 -16.50 -5.14 -12.99
N GLU A 68 -17.23 -5.94 -12.20
CA GLU A 68 -16.69 -7.18 -11.62
C GLU A 68 -16.11 -8.10 -12.70
N GLY A 69 -14.87 -8.55 -12.49
CA GLY A 69 -14.12 -9.37 -13.45
C GLY A 69 -13.49 -8.60 -14.61
N ALA A 70 -13.78 -7.31 -14.80
CA ALA A 70 -13.17 -6.51 -15.86
C ALA A 70 -11.69 -6.21 -15.57
N GLN A 71 -10.91 -6.08 -16.63
CA GLN A 71 -9.49 -5.70 -16.56
C GLN A 71 -9.32 -4.20 -16.77
N PHE A 72 -8.32 -3.64 -16.09
CA PHE A 72 -7.94 -2.23 -16.25
C PHE A 72 -6.43 -2.08 -16.44
N ALA A 73 -6.05 -1.04 -17.17
CA ALA A 73 -4.66 -0.66 -17.39
C ALA A 73 -4.14 0.23 -16.25
N PRO A 74 -2.82 0.26 -16.00
CA PRO A 74 -2.22 1.17 -15.04
C PRO A 74 -2.62 2.62 -15.31
N ASN A 75 -2.90 3.38 -14.24
CA ASN A 75 -3.29 4.78 -14.28
C ASN A 75 -4.54 5.11 -15.13
N SER A 76 -5.30 4.10 -15.57
CA SER A 76 -6.62 4.34 -16.17
C SER A 76 -7.60 4.83 -15.11
N MET A 77 -8.45 5.78 -15.48
CA MET A 77 -9.54 6.25 -14.61
C MET A 77 -10.58 5.15 -14.45
N LEU A 78 -10.82 4.74 -13.21
CA LEU A 78 -11.86 3.75 -12.87
C LEU A 78 -13.16 4.44 -12.49
N LEU A 79 -13.08 5.48 -11.67
CA LEU A 79 -14.20 6.24 -11.15
C LEU A 79 -13.87 7.73 -11.17
N LYS A 80 -14.88 8.56 -11.31
CA LYS A 80 -14.79 10.02 -11.15
C LYS A 80 -15.84 10.50 -10.15
N ILE A 81 -15.37 11.19 -9.13
CA ILE A 81 -16.20 11.94 -8.18
C ILE A 81 -16.46 13.32 -8.75
N ASP A 82 -17.61 13.91 -8.45
CA ASP A 82 -17.95 15.27 -8.86
C ASP A 82 -16.86 16.25 -8.41
N ASP A 83 -16.27 16.93 -9.37
CA ASP A 83 -15.12 17.81 -9.17
C ASP A 83 -15.49 19.30 -9.15
N ALA A 84 -16.77 19.65 -9.25
CA ALA A 84 -17.22 21.04 -9.38
C ALA A 84 -16.75 21.90 -8.19
N ASP A 85 -17.01 21.45 -6.97
CA ASP A 85 -16.61 22.17 -5.74
C ASP A 85 -15.08 22.24 -5.59
N TYR A 86 -14.37 21.21 -5.99
CA TYR A 86 -12.90 21.16 -5.94
C TYR A 86 -12.27 22.11 -6.96
N ARG A 87 -12.87 22.29 -8.14
CA ARG A 87 -12.45 23.30 -9.12
C ARG A 87 -12.64 24.72 -8.60
N VAL A 88 -13.79 24.98 -7.96
CA VAL A 88 -14.03 26.28 -7.31
C VAL A 88 -13.00 26.55 -6.22
N ALA A 89 -12.73 25.55 -5.37
CA ALA A 89 -11.71 25.66 -4.32
C ALA A 89 -10.31 25.93 -4.89
N LEU A 90 -9.96 25.31 -6.01
CA LEU A 90 -8.71 25.55 -6.72
C LEU A 90 -8.60 27.01 -7.19
N VAL A 91 -9.61 27.53 -7.89
CA VAL A 91 -9.64 28.94 -8.38
C VAL A 91 -9.55 29.93 -7.20
N GLN A 92 -10.25 29.65 -6.11
CA GLN A 92 -10.15 30.49 -4.89
C GLN A 92 -8.73 30.47 -4.28
N ALA A 93 -8.09 29.32 -4.27
CA ALA A 93 -6.70 29.20 -3.76
C ALA A 93 -5.71 29.94 -4.68
N GLU A 94 -5.89 29.87 -5.98
CA GLU A 94 -5.08 30.63 -6.96
C GLU A 94 -5.23 32.15 -6.77
N ALA A 95 -6.46 32.63 -6.56
CA ALA A 95 -6.71 34.03 -6.27
C ALA A 95 -6.02 34.50 -4.96
N ARG A 96 -6.00 33.64 -3.92
CA ARG A 96 -5.32 33.92 -2.65
C ARG A 96 -3.78 34.03 -2.85
N VAL A 97 -3.20 33.16 -3.64
CA VAL A 97 -1.76 33.25 -3.97
C VAL A 97 -1.46 34.56 -4.67
N ALA A 98 -2.23 34.95 -5.69
CA ALA A 98 -2.05 36.20 -6.40
C ALA A 98 -2.17 37.43 -5.46
N ALA A 99 -3.13 37.43 -4.57
CA ALA A 99 -3.29 38.49 -3.57
C ALA A 99 -2.13 38.56 -2.58
N ALA A 100 -1.65 37.41 -2.08
CA ALA A 100 -0.51 37.34 -1.18
C ALA A 100 0.80 37.76 -1.87
N GLN A 101 0.98 37.43 -3.14
CA GLN A 101 2.10 37.86 -3.94
C GLN A 101 2.12 39.37 -4.12
N THR A 102 0.98 39.97 -4.49
CA THR A 102 0.85 41.44 -4.59
C THR A 102 1.12 42.13 -3.23
N ALA A 103 0.68 41.54 -2.13
CA ALA A 103 0.97 42.06 -0.79
C ALA A 103 2.49 42.04 -0.50
N LEU A 104 3.15 40.93 -0.82
CA LEU A 104 4.61 40.83 -0.65
C LEU A 104 5.36 41.85 -1.50
N GLU A 105 4.98 42.01 -2.75
CA GLU A 105 5.59 43.01 -3.66
C GLU A 105 5.46 44.44 -3.10
N ARG A 106 4.28 44.77 -2.53
CA ARG A 106 4.06 46.06 -1.87
C ARG A 106 4.99 46.25 -0.69
N GLU A 107 5.11 45.26 0.19
CA GLU A 107 5.98 45.37 1.37
C GLU A 107 7.47 45.44 0.98
N LEU A 108 7.87 44.73 -0.11
CA LEU A 108 9.23 44.83 -0.63
C LEU A 108 9.53 46.23 -1.19
N ALA A 109 8.60 46.83 -1.95
CA ALA A 109 8.74 48.18 -2.43
C ALA A 109 8.84 49.23 -1.27
N THR A 110 8.00 49.03 -0.27
CA THR A 110 8.04 49.86 0.96
C THR A 110 9.39 49.74 1.69
N ALA A 111 9.91 48.51 1.81
CA ALA A 111 11.18 48.24 2.46
C ALA A 111 12.35 48.92 1.71
N GLU A 112 12.32 48.90 0.36
CA GLU A 112 13.36 49.56 -0.44
C GLU A 112 13.33 51.08 -0.28
N ILE A 113 12.14 51.72 -0.28
CA ILE A 113 11.99 53.16 -0.02
C ILE A 113 12.54 53.50 1.37
N LYS A 114 12.15 52.77 2.40
CA LYS A 114 12.62 53.03 3.78
C LYS A 114 14.12 52.84 3.92
N LYS A 115 14.72 51.92 3.19
CA LYS A 115 16.17 51.73 3.19
C LYS A 115 16.92 52.88 2.50
N GLU A 116 16.37 53.45 1.43
CA GLU A 116 16.89 54.67 0.82
C GLU A 116 16.77 55.87 1.71
N GLU A 117 15.59 56.11 2.28
CA GLU A 117 15.36 57.21 3.24
C GLU A 117 16.30 57.13 4.46
N TRP A 118 16.54 55.92 4.97
CA TRP A 118 17.51 55.74 6.06
C TRP A 118 18.93 56.07 5.68
N ARG A 119 19.34 55.66 4.45
CA ARG A 119 20.68 55.96 3.93
C ARG A 119 20.95 57.47 3.82
N ASP A 120 19.91 58.19 3.43
CA ASP A 120 20.03 59.63 3.20
C ASP A 120 19.94 60.46 4.49
N GLY A 121 19.20 59.98 5.50
CA GLY A 121 18.84 60.77 6.67
C GLY A 121 19.67 60.51 7.94
N ARG A 122 20.16 59.30 8.19
CA ARG A 122 20.77 58.85 9.46
C ARG A 122 22.01 58.01 9.24
N LYS A 123 23.17 58.59 9.23
CA LYS A 123 24.42 57.86 9.01
C LYS A 123 25.03 57.26 10.27
N ASP A 124 24.56 57.62 11.49
CA ASP A 124 25.25 57.31 12.75
C ASP A 124 24.64 56.16 13.56
N GLN A 125 23.52 55.60 13.15
CA GLN A 125 22.88 54.46 13.84
C GLN A 125 22.52 53.35 12.86
N ALA A 126 22.69 52.10 13.28
CA ALA A 126 22.19 50.95 12.52
C ALA A 126 20.64 50.92 12.55
N PRO A 127 19.97 50.73 11.40
CA PRO A 127 18.51 50.62 11.37
C PRO A 127 18.03 49.34 12.06
N THR A 128 16.88 49.42 12.69
CA THR A 128 16.19 48.18 13.16
C THR A 128 15.43 47.55 11.99
N ASP A 129 15.21 46.23 12.07
CA ASP A 129 14.41 45.49 11.08
C ASP A 129 13.01 46.08 10.89
N PHE A 130 12.42 46.58 11.99
CA PHE A 130 11.12 47.24 11.93
C PHE A 130 11.18 48.60 11.20
N ALA A 131 12.25 49.37 11.39
CA ALA A 131 12.43 50.65 10.70
C ALA A 131 12.59 50.44 9.17
N LEU A 132 13.17 49.33 8.77
CA LEU A 132 13.36 48.94 7.34
C LEU A 132 12.19 48.13 6.79
N ASN A 133 11.08 47.98 7.49
CA ASN A 133 9.92 47.16 7.09
C ASN A 133 10.22 45.67 6.87
N LEU A 134 11.35 45.15 7.36
CA LEU A 134 11.76 43.75 7.14
C LEU A 134 10.87 42.77 7.85
N THR A 135 10.29 43.15 8.99
CA THR A 135 9.31 42.31 9.71
C THR A 135 8.04 42.10 8.90
N GLN A 136 7.53 43.18 8.27
CA GLN A 136 6.34 43.14 7.41
C GLN A 136 6.61 42.32 6.13
N VAL A 137 7.81 42.45 5.56
CA VAL A 137 8.25 41.59 4.43
C VAL A 137 8.30 40.11 4.85
N ALA A 138 8.82 39.82 6.06
CA ALA A 138 8.87 38.45 6.56
C ALA A 138 7.46 37.85 6.78
N GLU A 139 6.54 38.67 7.33
CA GLU A 139 5.11 38.30 7.48
C GLU A 139 4.44 38.05 6.11
N ALA A 140 4.60 38.97 5.16
CA ALA A 140 4.03 38.82 3.81
C ALA A 140 4.57 37.56 3.09
N ARG A 141 5.86 37.23 3.26
CA ARG A 141 6.45 35.98 2.77
C ARG A 141 5.84 34.75 3.43
N ALA A 142 5.57 34.80 4.73
CA ALA A 142 4.93 33.70 5.43
C ALA A 142 3.49 33.51 4.94
N ASN A 143 2.75 34.60 4.72
CA ASN A 143 1.40 34.58 4.16
C ASN A 143 1.37 34.01 2.74
N LEU A 144 2.34 34.38 1.88
CA LEU A 144 2.48 33.79 0.54
C LEU A 144 2.69 32.27 0.61
N ARG A 145 3.64 31.81 1.43
CA ARG A 145 3.87 30.35 1.60
C ARG A 145 2.64 29.61 2.10
N SER A 146 1.86 30.23 2.99
CA SER A 146 0.59 29.66 3.46
C SER A 146 -0.44 29.54 2.33
N ALA A 147 -0.55 30.56 1.48
CA ALA A 147 -1.44 30.54 0.32
C ALA A 147 -1.00 29.48 -0.72
N GLU A 148 0.29 29.36 -0.98
CA GLU A 148 0.86 28.33 -1.88
C GLU A 148 0.58 26.90 -1.34
N ALA A 149 0.71 26.67 -0.04
CA ALA A 149 0.37 25.40 0.58
C ALA A 149 -1.13 25.07 0.42
N ALA A 150 -2.01 26.09 0.60
CA ALA A 150 -3.44 25.93 0.37
C ALA A 150 -3.77 25.62 -1.10
N LEU A 151 -3.06 26.24 -2.05
CA LEU A 151 -3.18 25.94 -3.47
C LEU A 151 -2.75 24.50 -3.78
N SER A 152 -1.63 24.06 -3.25
CA SER A 152 -1.14 22.70 -3.40
C SER A 152 -2.16 21.67 -2.88
N LYS A 153 -2.78 21.96 -1.72
CA LYS A 153 -3.85 21.12 -1.18
C LYS A 153 -5.07 21.07 -2.11
N ALA A 154 -5.54 22.21 -2.61
CA ALA A 154 -6.68 22.25 -3.51
C ALA A 154 -6.44 21.49 -4.82
N ARG A 155 -5.22 21.54 -5.39
CA ARG A 155 -4.81 20.75 -6.54
C ARG A 155 -4.85 19.26 -6.27
N LEU A 156 -4.31 18.85 -5.12
CA LEU A 156 -4.30 17.45 -4.71
C LEU A 156 -5.71 16.91 -4.46
N ASP A 157 -6.58 17.69 -3.84
CA ASP A 157 -7.96 17.29 -3.60
C ASP A 157 -8.75 17.16 -4.92
N LEU A 158 -8.48 18.03 -5.90
CA LEU A 158 -9.05 17.90 -7.27
C LEU A 158 -8.51 16.65 -7.97
N GLU A 159 -7.22 16.36 -7.92
CA GLU A 159 -6.65 15.15 -8.49
C GLU A 159 -7.27 13.87 -7.89
N ARG A 160 -7.53 13.88 -6.58
CA ARG A 160 -8.16 12.77 -5.86
C ARG A 160 -9.61 12.50 -6.22
N THR A 161 -10.26 13.39 -6.98
CA THR A 161 -11.59 13.12 -7.53
C THR A 161 -11.57 12.06 -8.64
N GLU A 162 -10.40 11.85 -9.28
CA GLU A 162 -10.20 10.80 -10.26
C GLU A 162 -9.53 9.59 -9.60
N ILE A 163 -10.27 8.50 -9.45
CA ILE A 163 -9.77 7.27 -8.84
C ILE A 163 -9.03 6.45 -9.90
N LYS A 164 -7.74 6.30 -9.69
CA LYS A 164 -6.81 5.56 -10.56
C LYS A 164 -5.99 4.58 -9.73
N VAL A 165 -5.52 3.50 -10.39
CA VAL A 165 -4.66 2.48 -9.78
C VAL A 165 -3.37 2.38 -10.60
N PRO A 166 -2.17 2.35 -9.96
CA PRO A 166 -0.89 2.42 -10.67
C PRO A 166 -0.40 1.08 -11.25
N PHE A 167 -1.17 0.01 -11.15
CA PHE A 167 -0.81 -1.32 -11.66
C PHE A 167 -1.86 -1.87 -12.62
N HIS A 168 -1.48 -2.89 -13.36
CA HIS A 168 -2.37 -3.66 -14.22
C HIS A 168 -3.16 -4.66 -13.39
N GLY A 169 -4.49 -4.65 -13.49
CA GLY A 169 -5.29 -5.46 -12.58
C GLY A 169 -6.68 -5.80 -13.07
N ARG A 170 -7.43 -6.44 -12.18
CA ARG A 170 -8.82 -6.83 -12.39
C ARG A 170 -9.66 -6.43 -11.18
N VAL A 171 -10.90 -6.08 -11.45
CA VAL A 171 -11.88 -5.76 -10.40
C VAL A 171 -12.43 -7.06 -9.81
N ARG A 172 -12.35 -7.19 -8.49
CA ARG A 172 -12.92 -8.32 -7.76
C ARG A 172 -14.36 -8.06 -7.34
N GLU A 173 -14.60 -6.89 -6.75
CA GLU A 173 -15.89 -6.47 -6.22
C GLU A 173 -16.12 -4.99 -6.47
N ARG A 174 -17.36 -4.64 -6.74
CA ARG A 174 -17.81 -3.25 -6.92
C ARG A 174 -18.95 -2.96 -5.95
N ASN A 175 -18.74 -2.01 -5.04
CA ASN A 175 -19.71 -1.69 -3.98
C ASN A 175 -20.43 -0.35 -4.21
N VAL A 176 -20.16 0.32 -5.34
CA VAL A 176 -20.70 1.64 -5.64
C VAL A 176 -21.24 1.73 -7.06
N GLY A 177 -22.13 2.70 -7.29
CA GLY A 177 -22.74 2.98 -8.59
C GLY A 177 -22.70 4.45 -8.96
N ILE A 178 -22.96 4.75 -10.24
CA ILE A 178 -23.09 6.13 -10.73
C ILE A 178 -24.26 6.82 -9.99
N GLY A 179 -24.04 8.07 -9.57
CA GLY A 179 -25.02 8.87 -8.83
C GLY A 179 -24.97 8.66 -7.31
N GLN A 180 -24.27 7.64 -6.84
CA GLN A 180 -24.10 7.39 -5.41
C GLN A 180 -23.12 8.41 -4.79
N TYR A 181 -23.44 8.86 -3.55
CA TYR A 181 -22.54 9.68 -2.77
C TYR A 181 -21.58 8.80 -1.98
N VAL A 182 -20.28 9.13 -2.03
CA VAL A 182 -19.22 8.45 -1.28
C VAL A 182 -18.53 9.44 -0.35
N SER A 183 -18.14 8.95 0.82
CA SER A 183 -17.36 9.71 1.79
C SER A 183 -15.91 9.23 1.81
N ALA A 184 -15.00 10.12 2.14
CA ALA A 184 -13.59 9.73 2.37
C ALA A 184 -13.52 8.60 3.40
N GLY A 185 -12.76 7.55 3.09
CA GLY A 185 -12.63 6.36 3.94
C GLY A 185 -13.65 5.23 3.66
N MET A 186 -14.67 5.44 2.80
CA MET A 186 -15.65 4.41 2.47
C MET A 186 -15.13 3.50 1.35
N PRO A 187 -15.08 2.17 1.50
CA PRO A 187 -14.61 1.28 0.44
C PRO A 187 -15.57 1.26 -0.75
N MET A 188 -15.07 1.56 -1.94
CA MET A 188 -15.83 1.60 -3.18
C MET A 188 -15.80 0.27 -3.95
N GLY A 189 -14.82 -0.56 -3.68
CA GLY A 189 -14.62 -1.86 -4.32
C GLY A 189 -13.26 -2.45 -4.00
N ARG A 190 -12.99 -3.62 -4.56
CA ARG A 190 -11.73 -4.34 -4.36
C ARG A 190 -11.13 -4.70 -5.70
N VAL A 191 -9.83 -4.47 -5.84
CA VAL A 191 -9.08 -4.76 -7.07
C VAL A 191 -7.80 -5.53 -6.74
N PHE A 192 -7.33 -6.33 -7.69
CA PHE A 192 -6.10 -7.10 -7.53
C PHE A 192 -5.23 -7.04 -8.78
N SER A 193 -3.91 -7.16 -8.58
CA SER A 193 -2.94 -7.23 -9.67
C SER A 193 -2.98 -8.61 -10.33
N ILE A 194 -2.80 -8.63 -11.66
CA ILE A 194 -2.70 -9.86 -12.47
C ILE A 194 -1.27 -10.16 -12.90
N ASP A 195 -0.31 -9.31 -12.55
CA ASP A 195 1.08 -9.44 -13.00
C ASP A 195 1.85 -10.54 -12.23
N THR A 196 1.48 -10.78 -10.97
CA THR A 196 2.17 -11.75 -10.10
C THR A 196 1.17 -12.46 -9.18
N VAL A 197 1.30 -13.79 -9.09
CA VAL A 197 0.51 -14.64 -8.19
C VAL A 197 1.43 -15.39 -7.23
N GLU A 198 0.91 -15.76 -6.06
CA GLU A 198 1.56 -16.60 -5.04
C GLU A 198 0.76 -17.87 -4.81
#